data_0cdd979a6876b36084f00391ccfb976a
#
_entry.id   0cdd979a6876b36084f00391ccfb976a
#
_cell.length_a   1.000
_cell.length_b   1.000
_cell.length_c   1.000
_cell.angle_alpha   90.00
_cell.angle_beta   90.00
_cell.angle_gamma   90.00
#
_symmetry.space_group_name_H-M   'P 1'
#
loop_
_entity.id
_entity.type
_entity.pdbx_description
1 polymer ?
#
loop_
_entity_poly.entity_id
_entity_poly.type
_entity_poly.pdbx_seq_one_letter_code
_entity_poly.pdbx_strand_id
1 'polypeptide(L)'
;MRLVTYCKTGSHDPRLGVRRGKNILDLGPGRMKDLLAGGPAVLEKLKKRAAAESGELLEKDIAYLPPIPDADKFLCVGKNYRQHLEELRRNDLLTETPQEPTAFVKLNSCLVGHNAKVTRPEGIVRLDYEPELVFVIGRRALGVKKKDAFDYVAGVTILNDLTCRDLQKREVASGSRFWTGKNIPGFGPLGPEIVTLDEIADPYDLWMTCAVNGEQRMRVNTRDQIWKLPDIMEHFSRYIPLEPGDMFSTGAPGGVAVGKPNAAELFLKPGDTIECGIEGISTLRNYIV
;
A
#
# COMPACT_ATOMS: atom_id res chain seq x y z
N MET A 1 -0.48 8.64 -15.23
CA MET A 1 -0.21 7.35 -15.92
C MET A 1 -0.30 6.22 -14.90
N ARG A 2 -0.80 5.01 -15.30
CA ARG A 2 -1.07 3.89 -14.40
C ARG A 2 -0.17 2.70 -14.72
N LEU A 3 0.86 2.48 -13.92
CA LEU A 3 1.89 1.46 -14.11
C LEU A 3 1.50 0.18 -13.38
N VAL A 4 1.60 -0.96 -14.06
CA VAL A 4 1.26 -2.28 -13.52
C VAL A 4 2.41 -3.26 -13.66
N THR A 5 2.53 -4.15 -12.69
CA THR A 5 3.34 -5.38 -12.77
C THR A 5 2.38 -6.57 -12.82
N TYR A 6 2.58 -7.46 -13.76
CA TYR A 6 1.65 -8.56 -14.00
C TYR A 6 2.34 -9.78 -14.63
N CYS A 7 1.66 -10.91 -14.59
CA CYS A 7 1.94 -12.06 -15.46
C CYS A 7 0.79 -12.26 -16.43
N LYS A 8 1.05 -12.76 -17.63
CA LYS A 8 -0.01 -13.26 -18.51
C LYS A 8 -0.62 -14.52 -17.90
N THR A 9 -1.92 -14.71 -18.08
CA THR A 9 -2.61 -15.91 -17.60
C THR A 9 -1.89 -17.17 -18.09
N GLY A 10 -1.55 -18.07 -17.15
CA GLY A 10 -0.79 -19.29 -17.43
C GLY A 10 0.74 -19.11 -17.51
N SER A 11 1.26 -17.90 -17.30
CA SER A 11 2.70 -17.62 -17.18
C SER A 11 3.05 -17.19 -15.76
N HIS A 12 4.33 -17.39 -15.38
CA HIS A 12 4.92 -16.89 -14.14
C HIS A 12 5.96 -15.80 -14.39
N ASP A 13 6.12 -15.35 -15.63
CA ASP A 13 7.13 -14.35 -16.01
C ASP A 13 6.60 -12.93 -15.74
N PRO A 14 7.21 -12.17 -14.80
CA PRO A 14 6.79 -10.81 -14.51
C PRO A 14 7.02 -9.88 -15.70
N ARG A 15 6.03 -9.06 -15.98
CA ARG A 15 6.02 -8.06 -17.05
C ARG A 15 5.55 -6.73 -16.51
N LEU A 16 5.95 -5.67 -17.16
CA LEU A 16 5.49 -4.31 -16.89
C LEU A 16 4.46 -3.89 -17.93
N GLY A 17 3.57 -3.00 -17.54
CA GLY A 17 2.58 -2.44 -18.45
C GLY A 17 2.07 -1.07 -18.02
N VAL A 18 1.38 -0.41 -18.93
CA VAL A 18 0.57 0.78 -18.66
C VAL A 18 -0.89 0.43 -18.83
N ARG A 19 -1.69 0.59 -17.77
CA ARG A 19 -3.13 0.35 -17.82
C ARG A 19 -3.87 1.57 -18.38
N ARG A 20 -4.78 1.33 -19.33
CA ARG A 20 -5.68 2.29 -19.94
C ARG A 20 -7.10 1.72 -19.98
N GLY A 21 -7.91 2.08 -18.99
CA GLY A 21 -9.23 1.46 -18.83
C GLY A 21 -9.07 -0.04 -18.59
N LYS A 22 -9.61 -0.88 -19.47
CA LYS A 22 -9.53 -2.35 -19.41
C LYS A 22 -8.36 -2.93 -20.22
N ASN A 23 -7.57 -2.09 -20.88
CA ASN A 23 -6.46 -2.52 -21.72
C ASN A 23 -5.11 -2.26 -21.03
N ILE A 24 -4.15 -3.13 -21.33
CA ILE A 24 -2.76 -3.03 -20.85
C ILE A 24 -1.86 -2.85 -22.08
N LEU A 25 -1.11 -1.77 -22.13
CA LEU A 25 0.03 -1.62 -23.03
C LEU A 25 1.20 -2.41 -22.42
N ASP A 26 1.56 -3.52 -23.06
CA ASP A 26 2.67 -4.38 -22.61
C ASP A 26 4.02 -3.69 -22.87
N LEU A 27 4.82 -3.56 -21.83
CA LEU A 27 6.19 -3.00 -21.90
C LEU A 27 7.26 -4.06 -21.98
N GLY A 28 6.87 -5.34 -21.86
CA GLY A 28 7.80 -6.45 -21.81
C GLY A 28 8.21 -6.88 -20.39
N PRO A 29 9.11 -7.88 -20.30
CA PRO A 29 9.66 -8.31 -19.02
C PRO A 29 10.53 -7.20 -18.40
N GLY A 30 10.53 -7.10 -17.08
CA GLY A 30 11.32 -6.10 -16.35
C GLY A 30 10.90 -5.95 -14.90
N ARG A 31 11.65 -5.13 -14.15
CA ARG A 31 11.33 -4.77 -12.78
C ARG A 31 10.88 -3.32 -12.71
N MET A 32 9.83 -3.06 -11.94
CA MET A 32 9.28 -1.70 -11.80
C MET A 32 10.32 -0.72 -11.24
N LYS A 33 11.12 -1.13 -10.27
CA LYS A 33 12.17 -0.27 -9.71
C LYS A 33 13.22 0.16 -10.73
N ASP A 34 13.56 -0.69 -11.69
CA ASP A 34 14.50 -0.34 -12.76
C ASP A 34 13.89 0.67 -13.73
N LEU A 35 12.59 0.51 -14.05
CA LEU A 35 11.84 1.51 -14.84
C LEU A 35 11.83 2.87 -14.13
N LEU A 36 11.53 2.90 -12.84
CA LEU A 36 11.49 4.12 -12.04
C LEU A 36 12.88 4.77 -11.90
N ALA A 37 13.94 3.97 -11.79
CA ALA A 37 15.32 4.46 -11.74
C ALA A 37 15.74 5.25 -13.00
N GLY A 38 15.05 5.04 -14.13
CA GLY A 38 15.21 5.85 -15.34
C GLY A 38 14.74 7.31 -15.19
N GLY A 39 14.04 7.61 -14.08
CA GLY A 39 13.63 8.96 -13.68
C GLY A 39 12.56 9.61 -14.55
N PRO A 40 12.31 10.91 -14.36
CA PRO A 40 11.20 11.63 -15.02
C PRO A 40 11.25 11.59 -16.55
N ALA A 41 12.45 11.59 -17.15
CA ALA A 41 12.59 11.56 -18.61
C ALA A 41 12.09 10.23 -19.22
N VAL A 42 12.32 9.11 -18.55
CA VAL A 42 11.82 7.80 -18.98
C VAL A 42 10.31 7.74 -18.80
N LEU A 43 9.78 8.22 -17.69
CA LEU A 43 8.34 8.25 -17.44
C LEU A 43 7.62 9.14 -18.45
N GLU A 44 8.20 10.28 -18.83
CA GLU A 44 7.61 11.18 -19.85
C GLU A 44 7.59 10.54 -21.24
N LYS A 45 8.67 9.83 -21.63
CA LYS A 45 8.68 9.05 -22.90
C LYS A 45 7.61 7.96 -22.89
N LEU A 46 7.49 7.25 -21.77
CA LEU A 46 6.49 6.21 -21.60
C LEU A 46 5.07 6.77 -21.66
N LYS A 47 4.83 7.92 -21.07
CA LYS A 47 3.54 8.61 -21.11
C LYS A 47 3.14 8.97 -22.54
N LYS A 48 4.09 9.51 -23.34
CA LYS A 48 3.88 9.81 -24.77
C LYS A 48 3.59 8.53 -25.56
N ARG A 49 4.36 7.46 -25.32
CA ARG A 49 4.12 6.16 -25.97
C ARG A 49 2.73 5.62 -25.62
N ALA A 50 2.37 5.62 -24.34
CA ALA A 50 1.07 5.16 -23.89
C ALA A 50 -0.10 6.03 -24.42
N ALA A 51 0.12 7.29 -24.75
CA ALA A 51 -0.89 8.13 -25.39
C ALA A 51 -1.09 7.76 -26.87
N ALA A 52 -0.03 7.34 -27.56
CA ALA A 52 -0.04 7.04 -29.00
C ALA A 52 -0.45 5.59 -29.31
N GLU A 53 -0.13 4.63 -28.42
CA GLU A 53 -0.38 3.20 -28.65
C GLU A 53 -1.60 2.73 -27.82
N SER A 54 -2.52 1.98 -28.48
CA SER A 54 -3.57 1.24 -27.78
C SER A 54 -2.98 -0.04 -27.23
N GLY A 55 -3.21 -0.34 -25.93
CA GLY A 55 -2.87 -1.65 -25.38
C GLY A 55 -3.73 -2.76 -26.01
N GLU A 56 -3.10 -3.86 -26.40
CA GLU A 56 -3.80 -5.01 -26.99
C GLU A 56 -4.21 -6.06 -25.96
N LEU A 57 -3.50 -6.10 -24.83
CA LEU A 57 -3.75 -7.07 -23.76
C LEU A 57 -4.91 -6.61 -22.89
N LEU A 58 -5.88 -7.49 -22.67
CA LEU A 58 -7.02 -7.20 -21.81
C LEU A 58 -6.71 -7.53 -20.36
N GLU A 59 -7.25 -6.74 -19.45
CA GLU A 59 -7.11 -6.94 -17.99
C GLU A 59 -7.52 -8.35 -17.53
N LYS A 60 -8.51 -8.96 -18.18
CA LYS A 60 -8.95 -10.34 -17.88
C LYS A 60 -7.92 -11.42 -18.22
N ASP A 61 -6.93 -11.11 -19.05
CA ASP A 61 -5.92 -12.05 -19.56
C ASP A 61 -4.61 -11.95 -18.77
N ILE A 62 -4.62 -11.24 -17.64
CA ILE A 62 -3.47 -11.06 -16.76
C ILE A 62 -3.79 -11.46 -15.32
N ALA A 63 -2.73 -11.77 -14.57
CA ALA A 63 -2.72 -11.84 -13.11
C ALA A 63 -1.87 -10.70 -12.57
N TYR A 64 -2.45 -9.83 -11.76
CA TYR A 64 -1.72 -8.73 -11.13
C TYR A 64 -0.70 -9.26 -10.11
N LEU A 65 0.50 -8.76 -10.18
CA LEU A 65 1.50 -8.86 -9.12
C LEU A 65 1.47 -7.57 -8.28
N PRO A 66 2.07 -7.57 -7.08
CA PRO A 66 2.38 -6.30 -6.41
C PRO A 66 3.12 -5.38 -7.39
N PRO A 67 2.80 -4.10 -7.48
CA PRO A 67 3.47 -3.18 -8.42
C PRO A 67 4.99 -3.17 -8.27
N ILE A 68 5.49 -3.31 -7.03
CA ILE A 68 6.90 -3.49 -6.71
C ILE A 68 7.02 -4.67 -5.74
N PRO A 69 7.29 -5.88 -6.24
CA PRO A 69 7.41 -7.08 -5.40
C PRO A 69 8.77 -7.21 -4.70
N ASP A 70 9.74 -6.38 -5.09
CA ASP A 70 11.16 -6.48 -4.75
C ASP A 70 11.75 -5.14 -4.27
N ALA A 71 10.97 -4.33 -3.56
CA ALA A 71 11.44 -3.10 -2.94
C ALA A 71 12.64 -3.38 -2.01
N ASP A 72 13.64 -2.49 -2.01
CA ASP A 72 14.74 -2.62 -1.06
C ASP A 72 14.26 -2.26 0.36
N LYS A 73 13.34 -1.29 0.46
CA LYS A 73 12.71 -0.90 1.71
C LYS A 73 11.22 -0.61 1.50
N PHE A 74 10.38 -1.19 2.33
CA PHE A 74 8.99 -0.80 2.47
C PHE A 74 8.73 -0.39 3.92
N LEU A 75 8.70 0.90 4.17
CA LEU A 75 8.53 1.48 5.48
C LEU A 75 7.06 1.82 5.70
N CYS A 76 6.41 1.13 6.64
CA CYS A 76 5.02 1.38 7.00
C CYS A 76 4.98 2.28 8.23
N VAL A 77 4.55 3.54 8.03
CA VAL A 77 4.43 4.53 9.10
C VAL A 77 3.24 4.15 9.98
N GLY A 78 3.50 3.87 11.23
CA GLY A 78 2.44 3.53 12.19
C GLY A 78 1.92 4.75 12.93
N LYS A 79 0.68 4.62 13.47
CA LYS A 79 0.13 5.59 14.42
C LYS A 79 0.01 7.02 13.83
N ASN A 80 -0.36 7.13 12.57
CA ASN A 80 -0.35 8.38 11.81
C ASN A 80 -1.72 9.04 11.60
N TYR A 81 -2.79 8.48 12.19
CA TYR A 81 -4.12 9.07 12.15
C TYR A 81 -4.68 9.22 13.57
N ARG A 82 -5.19 10.42 13.92
CA ARG A 82 -5.66 10.72 15.27
C ARG A 82 -6.75 9.77 15.74
N GLN A 83 -7.76 9.53 14.90
CA GLN A 83 -8.83 8.61 15.23
C GLN A 83 -8.31 7.19 15.49
N HIS A 84 -7.38 6.70 14.68
CA HIS A 84 -6.76 5.40 14.88
C HIS A 84 -5.95 5.31 16.19
N LEU A 85 -5.25 6.38 16.57
CA LEU A 85 -4.57 6.44 17.88
C LEU A 85 -5.54 6.24 19.04
N GLU A 86 -6.74 6.84 18.97
CA GLU A 86 -7.77 6.67 20.00
C GLU A 86 -8.33 5.25 20.04
N GLU A 87 -8.51 4.63 18.87
CA GLU A 87 -8.92 3.21 18.75
C GLU A 87 -7.88 2.28 19.36
N LEU A 88 -6.60 2.47 19.04
CA LEU A 88 -5.50 1.68 19.59
C LEU A 88 -5.37 1.84 21.11
N ARG A 89 -5.56 3.07 21.64
CA ARG A 89 -5.52 3.33 23.07
C ARG A 89 -6.62 2.59 23.83
N ARG A 90 -7.85 2.61 23.30
CA ARG A 90 -9.01 1.90 23.89
C ARG A 90 -8.85 0.36 23.90
N ASN A 91 -7.96 -0.18 23.06
CA ASN A 91 -7.72 -1.61 22.93
C ASN A 91 -6.39 -2.09 23.50
N ASP A 92 -5.71 -1.29 24.33
CA ASP A 92 -4.38 -1.59 24.91
C ASP A 92 -3.30 -1.91 23.88
N LEU A 93 -3.40 -1.29 22.68
CA LEU A 93 -2.45 -1.42 21.58
C LEU A 93 -1.55 -0.17 21.42
N LEU A 94 -1.73 0.83 22.28
CA LEU A 94 -0.95 2.07 22.30
C LEU A 94 -0.51 2.39 23.71
N THR A 95 0.80 2.34 23.96
CA THR A 95 1.42 2.73 25.24
C THR A 95 1.71 4.23 25.28
N GLU A 96 2.29 4.77 24.18
CA GLU A 96 2.68 6.18 24.07
C GLU A 96 2.33 6.73 22.69
N THR A 97 1.97 8.02 22.65
CA THR A 97 1.79 8.75 21.37
C THR A 97 3.16 9.15 20.86
N PRO A 98 3.54 8.72 19.64
CA PRO A 98 4.82 9.10 19.06
C PRO A 98 4.93 10.61 18.88
N GLN A 99 6.10 11.17 19.16
CA GLN A 99 6.43 12.59 18.93
C GLN A 99 7.03 12.84 17.55
N GLU A 100 7.49 11.77 16.88
CA GLU A 100 8.09 11.77 15.55
C GLU A 100 7.53 10.61 14.72
N PRO A 101 7.63 10.64 13.38
CA PRO A 101 7.24 9.51 12.54
C PRO A 101 7.96 8.23 12.97
N THR A 102 7.21 7.15 13.17
CA THR A 102 7.76 5.82 13.41
C THR A 102 7.30 4.88 12.34
N ALA A 103 8.14 3.91 11.97
CA ALA A 103 7.79 2.91 10.97
C ALA A 103 8.24 1.53 11.39
N PHE A 104 7.57 0.52 10.85
CA PHE A 104 8.07 -0.85 10.78
C PHE A 104 8.37 -1.21 9.33
N VAL A 105 9.08 -2.31 9.11
CA VAL A 105 9.40 -2.80 7.76
C VAL A 105 8.38 -3.85 7.34
N LYS A 106 7.77 -3.64 6.17
CA LYS A 106 6.95 -4.62 5.47
C LYS A 106 7.86 -5.51 4.62
N LEU A 107 7.79 -6.81 4.81
CA LEU A 107 8.62 -7.76 4.07
C LEU A 107 8.02 -8.02 2.68
N ASN A 108 8.88 -8.11 1.66
CA ASN A 108 8.45 -8.45 0.31
C ASN A 108 7.75 -9.82 0.25
N SER A 109 8.14 -10.77 1.12
CA SER A 109 7.56 -12.11 1.20
C SER A 109 6.08 -12.15 1.62
N CYS A 110 5.55 -11.07 2.19
CA CYS A 110 4.13 -11.00 2.55
C CYS A 110 3.27 -10.32 1.48
N LEU A 111 3.88 -9.73 0.43
CA LEU A 111 3.18 -8.98 -0.59
C LEU A 111 2.42 -9.90 -1.56
N VAL A 112 1.20 -9.51 -1.90
CA VAL A 112 0.37 -10.14 -2.93
C VAL A 112 -0.33 -9.09 -3.78
N GLY A 113 -0.63 -9.41 -5.03
CA GLY A 113 -1.28 -8.49 -5.96
C GLY A 113 -2.80 -8.41 -5.81
N HIS A 114 -3.39 -7.59 -6.66
CA HIS A 114 -4.84 -7.47 -6.81
C HIS A 114 -5.47 -8.81 -7.24
N ASN A 115 -6.63 -9.14 -6.71
CA ASN A 115 -7.38 -10.38 -6.90
C ASN A 115 -6.67 -11.65 -6.35
N ALA A 116 -5.55 -11.52 -5.64
CA ALA A 116 -4.93 -12.66 -5.00
C ALA A 116 -5.75 -13.19 -3.81
N LYS A 117 -5.63 -14.49 -3.57
CA LYS A 117 -6.13 -15.14 -2.36
C LYS A 117 -5.17 -14.88 -1.21
N VAL A 118 -5.71 -14.59 -0.04
CA VAL A 118 -4.98 -14.40 1.23
C VAL A 118 -5.43 -15.47 2.21
N THR A 119 -4.53 -16.36 2.57
CA THR A 119 -4.83 -17.41 3.54
C THR A 119 -4.84 -16.81 4.95
N ARG A 120 -5.95 -16.96 5.67
CA ARG A 120 -5.99 -16.72 7.10
C ARG A 120 -5.44 -17.95 7.82
N PRO A 121 -4.25 -17.88 8.47
CA PRO A 121 -3.68 -19.03 9.15
C PRO A 121 -4.59 -19.60 10.22
N GLU A 122 -4.51 -20.91 10.43
CA GLU A 122 -5.25 -21.59 11.49
C GLU A 122 -4.91 -20.99 12.88
N GLY A 123 -5.93 -20.87 13.72
CA GLY A 123 -5.80 -20.27 15.06
C GLY A 123 -5.79 -18.73 15.08
N ILE A 124 -5.74 -18.07 13.93
CA ILE A 124 -5.93 -16.60 13.84
C ILE A 124 -7.42 -16.31 13.70
N VAL A 125 -7.99 -15.62 14.69
CA VAL A 125 -9.42 -15.22 14.69
C VAL A 125 -9.60 -13.72 14.51
N ARG A 126 -8.59 -12.90 14.84
CA ARG A 126 -8.67 -11.43 14.79
C ARG A 126 -7.84 -10.87 13.63
N LEU A 127 -8.19 -11.26 12.39
CA LEU A 127 -7.60 -10.70 11.17
C LEU A 127 -8.33 -9.41 10.80
N ASP A 128 -7.61 -8.30 10.79
CA ASP A 128 -8.15 -6.95 10.56
C ASP A 128 -7.66 -6.37 9.23
N TYR A 129 -8.46 -5.48 8.65
CA TYR A 129 -8.16 -4.73 7.44
C TYR A 129 -7.62 -3.33 7.77
N GLU A 130 -6.62 -2.87 7.02
CA GLU A 130 -6.00 -1.56 7.18
C GLU A 130 -5.65 -0.97 5.80
N PRO A 131 -6.62 -0.34 5.09
CA PRO A 131 -6.31 0.34 3.83
C PRO A 131 -5.44 1.57 4.07
N GLU A 132 -4.38 1.71 3.28
CA GLU A 132 -3.38 2.76 3.41
C GLU A 132 -2.97 3.33 2.06
N LEU A 133 -2.74 4.64 2.02
CA LEU A 133 -2.07 5.29 0.90
C LEU A 133 -0.58 4.99 0.97
N VAL A 134 0.02 4.62 -0.17
CA VAL A 134 1.45 4.33 -0.29
C VAL A 134 2.09 5.29 -1.29
N PHE A 135 3.16 5.97 -0.88
CA PHE A 135 4.02 6.73 -1.77
C PHE A 135 5.19 5.87 -2.26
N VAL A 136 5.47 5.95 -3.55
CA VAL A 136 6.54 5.20 -4.22
C VAL A 136 7.67 6.14 -4.59
N ILE A 137 8.88 5.82 -4.15
CA ILE A 137 10.08 6.60 -4.42
C ILE A 137 10.52 6.39 -5.89
N GLY A 138 10.76 7.47 -6.59
CA GLY A 138 11.17 7.48 -8.00
C GLY A 138 12.62 7.90 -8.25
N ARG A 139 13.27 8.46 -7.24
CA ARG A 139 14.67 8.94 -7.33
C ARG A 139 15.38 8.67 -6.02
N ARG A 140 16.69 8.35 -6.12
CA ARG A 140 17.52 8.21 -4.93
C ARG A 140 17.49 9.47 -4.06
N ALA A 141 17.23 9.32 -2.76
CA ALA A 141 17.04 10.39 -1.79
C ALA A 141 17.83 10.14 -0.51
N LEU A 142 18.58 11.15 -0.05
CA LEU A 142 19.28 11.16 1.24
C LEU A 142 19.33 12.61 1.75
N GLY A 143 18.92 12.85 2.99
CA GLY A 143 18.92 14.18 3.59
C GLY A 143 17.92 15.15 2.95
N VAL A 144 16.80 14.65 2.44
CA VAL A 144 15.77 15.42 1.74
C VAL A 144 15.10 16.42 2.69
N LYS A 145 14.90 17.65 2.22
CA LYS A 145 14.14 18.67 2.96
C LYS A 145 12.66 18.57 2.63
N LYS A 146 11.80 18.93 3.60
CA LYS A 146 10.33 18.88 3.45
C LYS A 146 9.83 19.48 2.15
N LYS A 147 10.33 20.65 1.78
CA LYS A 147 9.92 21.39 0.58
C LYS A 147 10.19 20.65 -0.74
N ASP A 148 11.17 19.74 -0.75
CA ASP A 148 11.65 19.02 -1.93
C ASP A 148 11.12 17.57 -1.97
N ALA A 149 10.31 17.14 -0.98
CA ALA A 149 9.93 15.74 -0.79
C ALA A 149 9.23 15.12 -2.03
N PHE A 150 8.32 15.86 -2.64
CA PHE A 150 7.57 15.38 -3.81
C PHE A 150 8.42 15.22 -5.07
N ASP A 151 9.57 15.88 -5.18
CA ASP A 151 10.50 15.73 -6.32
C ASP A 151 11.11 14.32 -6.39
N TYR A 152 11.01 13.55 -5.31
CA TYR A 152 11.55 12.19 -5.19
C TYR A 152 10.50 11.11 -5.37
N VAL A 153 9.22 11.47 -5.52
CA VAL A 153 8.10 10.53 -5.60
C VAL A 153 7.69 10.28 -7.04
N ALA A 154 7.60 9.01 -7.43
CA ALA A 154 7.11 8.60 -8.75
C ALA A 154 5.59 8.56 -8.83
N GLY A 155 4.93 8.19 -7.75
CA GLY A 155 3.48 8.01 -7.72
C GLY A 155 2.99 7.41 -6.42
N VAL A 156 1.74 6.96 -6.45
CA VAL A 156 1.04 6.38 -5.29
C VAL A 156 0.39 5.05 -5.64
N THR A 157 0.19 4.22 -4.63
CA THR A 157 -0.55 2.95 -4.73
C THR A 157 -1.31 2.67 -3.43
N ILE A 158 -1.98 1.53 -3.33
CA ILE A 158 -2.80 1.12 -2.18
C ILE A 158 -2.16 -0.10 -1.51
N LEU A 159 -2.03 -0.06 -0.20
CA LEU A 159 -1.74 -1.21 0.66
C LEU A 159 -2.99 -1.54 1.47
N ASN A 160 -3.29 -2.82 1.64
CA ASN A 160 -4.09 -3.29 2.75
C ASN A 160 -3.13 -3.96 3.75
N ASP A 161 -2.76 -3.23 4.82
CA ASP A 161 -1.81 -3.70 5.83
C ASP A 161 -2.49 -4.68 6.80
N LEU A 162 -2.88 -5.86 6.27
CA LEU A 162 -3.58 -6.88 7.02
C LEU A 162 -2.87 -7.20 8.32
N THR A 163 -3.62 -7.21 9.41
CA THR A 163 -3.08 -7.28 10.76
C THR A 163 -3.68 -8.42 11.57
N CYS A 164 -2.85 -9.34 12.05
CA CYS A 164 -3.23 -10.29 13.09
C CYS A 164 -3.21 -9.59 14.45
N ARG A 165 -4.38 -9.17 14.97
CA ARG A 165 -4.46 -8.45 16.26
C ARG A 165 -4.02 -9.28 17.45
N ASP A 166 -4.15 -10.59 17.36
CA ASP A 166 -3.71 -11.52 18.43
C ASP A 166 -2.20 -11.51 18.58
N LEU A 167 -1.46 -11.57 17.46
CA LEU A 167 0.00 -11.45 17.46
C LEU A 167 0.43 -10.03 17.82
N GLN A 168 -0.19 -9.00 17.22
CA GLN A 168 0.12 -7.61 17.49
C GLN A 168 0.05 -7.29 18.99
N LYS A 169 -1.00 -7.74 19.69
CA LYS A 169 -1.16 -7.48 21.13
C LYS A 169 -0.02 -8.12 21.93
N ARG A 170 0.36 -9.36 21.61
CA ARG A 170 1.46 -10.06 22.29
C ARG A 170 2.81 -9.38 22.02
N GLU A 171 3.06 -8.97 20.79
CA GLU A 171 4.32 -8.32 20.38
C GLU A 171 4.46 -6.94 21.04
N VAL A 172 3.38 -6.15 21.07
CA VAL A 172 3.36 -4.84 21.76
C VAL A 172 3.63 -5.02 23.26
N ALA A 173 3.01 -6.01 23.91
CA ALA A 173 3.21 -6.30 25.32
C ALA A 173 4.66 -6.74 25.65
N SER A 174 5.35 -7.37 24.69
CA SER A 174 6.76 -7.76 24.81
C SER A 174 7.75 -6.66 24.40
N GLY A 175 7.27 -5.46 24.05
CA GLY A 175 8.11 -4.36 23.57
C GLY A 175 8.45 -4.43 22.07
N SER A 176 7.96 -5.44 21.35
CA SER A 176 8.13 -5.56 19.90
C SER A 176 7.28 -4.53 19.13
N ARG A 177 7.58 -4.34 17.85
CA ARG A 177 6.88 -3.43 16.95
C ARG A 177 5.89 -4.14 16.01
N PHE A 178 5.14 -5.15 16.53
CA PHE A 178 4.12 -5.93 15.78
C PHE A 178 4.64 -6.50 14.45
N TRP A 179 5.89 -6.88 14.43
CA TRP A 179 6.60 -7.36 13.25
C TRP A 179 5.95 -8.58 12.59
N THR A 180 5.71 -9.65 13.34
CA THR A 180 5.12 -10.89 12.83
C THR A 180 3.65 -10.69 12.45
N GLY A 181 2.90 -9.98 13.30
CA GLY A 181 1.46 -9.75 13.10
C GLY A 181 1.07 -9.06 11.80
N LYS A 182 2.05 -8.46 11.11
CA LYS A 182 1.88 -7.72 9.85
C LYS A 182 2.65 -8.29 8.66
N ASN A 183 3.48 -9.32 8.89
CA ASN A 183 4.39 -9.87 7.88
C ASN A 183 4.16 -11.35 7.55
N ILE A 184 3.00 -11.90 7.89
CA ILE A 184 2.57 -13.23 7.49
C ILE A 184 2.40 -13.26 5.95
N PRO A 185 2.78 -14.32 5.25
CA PRO A 185 2.58 -14.43 3.80
C PRO A 185 1.15 -14.07 3.39
N GLY A 186 1.00 -13.16 2.43
CA GLY A 186 -0.30 -12.64 1.98
C GLY A 186 -0.83 -11.44 2.77
N PHE A 187 -0.22 -11.03 3.89
CA PHE A 187 -0.71 -9.91 4.72
C PHE A 187 -0.31 -8.53 4.19
N GLY A 188 0.21 -8.46 2.98
CA GLY A 188 0.54 -7.24 2.26
C GLY A 188 -0.10 -7.16 0.87
N PRO A 189 -1.45 -7.22 0.73
CA PRO A 189 -2.07 -6.87 -0.54
C PRO A 189 -1.65 -5.48 -0.99
N LEU A 190 -1.07 -5.36 -2.19
CA LEU A 190 -0.49 -4.11 -2.71
C LEU A 190 -0.87 -3.90 -4.18
N GLY A 191 -1.30 -2.72 -4.54
CA GLY A 191 -1.64 -2.34 -5.91
C GLY A 191 -3.06 -1.79 -6.07
N PRO A 192 -3.72 -2.06 -7.21
CA PRO A 192 -3.28 -2.87 -8.37
C PRO A 192 -2.20 -2.23 -9.22
N GLU A 193 -1.97 -0.93 -9.09
CA GLU A 193 -1.12 -0.12 -9.96
C GLU A 193 -0.42 1.00 -9.18
N ILE A 194 0.62 1.58 -9.78
CA ILE A 194 1.17 2.86 -9.36
C ILE A 194 0.54 3.94 -10.25
N VAL A 195 -0.13 4.91 -9.63
CA VAL A 195 -0.65 6.10 -10.29
C VAL A 195 0.37 7.21 -10.14
N THR A 196 0.90 7.73 -11.26
CA THR A 196 1.90 8.80 -11.24
C THR A 196 1.31 10.09 -10.67
N LEU A 197 2.14 10.89 -9.99
CA LEU A 197 1.68 12.08 -9.23
C LEU A 197 0.94 13.11 -10.09
N ASP A 198 1.22 13.19 -11.38
CA ASP A 198 0.54 14.10 -12.30
C ASP A 198 -0.97 13.80 -12.50
N GLU A 199 -1.43 12.62 -12.08
CA GLU A 199 -2.86 12.28 -12.04
C GLU A 199 -3.53 12.56 -10.67
N ILE A 200 -2.77 12.98 -9.66
CA ILE A 200 -3.24 13.21 -8.29
C ILE A 200 -3.22 14.71 -8.00
N ALA A 201 -4.39 15.31 -7.88
CA ALA A 201 -4.50 16.77 -7.63
C ALA A 201 -3.96 17.13 -6.24
N ASP A 202 -4.39 16.43 -5.21
CA ASP A 202 -3.91 16.59 -3.82
C ASP A 202 -3.94 15.23 -3.11
N PRO A 203 -2.78 14.64 -2.76
CA PRO A 203 -2.74 13.37 -2.05
C PRO A 203 -3.28 13.45 -0.61
N TYR A 204 -3.55 14.66 -0.12
CA TYR A 204 -4.11 14.90 1.21
C TYR A 204 -5.61 15.24 1.20
N ASP A 205 -6.28 15.09 0.07
CA ASP A 205 -7.74 15.21 -0.03
C ASP A 205 -8.35 14.06 -0.83
N LEU A 206 -8.00 12.83 -0.46
CA LEU A 206 -8.53 11.61 -1.09
C LEU A 206 -9.37 10.83 -0.08
N TRP A 207 -10.54 10.38 -0.50
CA TRP A 207 -11.33 9.46 0.30
C TRP A 207 -10.79 8.04 0.18
N MET A 208 -10.47 7.45 1.32
CA MET A 208 -10.14 6.03 1.46
C MET A 208 -11.36 5.27 1.98
N THR A 209 -11.65 4.15 1.38
CA THR A 209 -12.77 3.27 1.73
C THR A 209 -12.30 1.84 1.93
N CYS A 210 -12.99 1.11 2.78
CA CYS A 210 -12.90 -0.34 2.85
C CYS A 210 -14.31 -0.93 2.83
N ALA A 211 -14.54 -1.92 1.97
CA ALA A 211 -15.75 -2.72 1.95
C ALA A 211 -15.41 -4.20 2.13
N VAL A 212 -16.26 -4.92 2.86
CA VAL A 212 -16.18 -6.37 3.03
C VAL A 212 -17.50 -6.97 2.56
N ASN A 213 -17.46 -7.88 1.60
CA ASN A 213 -18.65 -8.48 0.97
C ASN A 213 -19.63 -7.44 0.42
N GLY A 214 -19.10 -6.32 -0.11
CA GLY A 214 -19.90 -5.22 -0.64
C GLY A 214 -20.44 -4.25 0.43
N GLU A 215 -20.29 -4.55 1.72
CA GLU A 215 -20.66 -3.64 2.81
C GLU A 215 -19.53 -2.67 3.14
N GLN A 216 -19.77 -1.37 3.02
CA GLN A 216 -18.79 -0.35 3.38
C GLN A 216 -18.54 -0.32 4.89
N ARG A 217 -17.33 -0.66 5.31
CA ARG A 217 -16.89 -0.73 6.70
C ARG A 217 -16.27 0.58 7.19
N MET A 218 -15.59 1.31 6.31
CA MET A 218 -14.98 2.59 6.65
C MET A 218 -14.94 3.55 5.46
N ARG A 219 -14.89 4.84 5.77
CA ARG A 219 -14.64 5.93 4.82
C ARG A 219 -13.94 7.06 5.56
N VAL A 220 -12.69 7.35 5.23
CA VAL A 220 -11.83 8.35 5.89
C VAL A 220 -11.08 9.15 4.84
N ASN A 221 -10.76 10.40 5.13
CA ASN A 221 -10.01 11.25 4.21
C ASN A 221 -8.52 11.29 4.58
N THR A 222 -7.63 11.29 3.60
CA THR A 222 -6.17 11.34 3.79
C THR A 222 -5.70 12.63 4.48
N ARG A 223 -6.54 13.68 4.55
CA ARG A 223 -6.23 14.93 5.27
C ARG A 223 -5.98 14.72 6.76
N ASP A 224 -6.53 13.65 7.34
CA ASP A 224 -6.49 13.38 8.78
C ASP A 224 -5.14 12.79 9.25
N GLN A 225 -4.17 12.61 8.34
CA GLN A 225 -2.80 12.23 8.67
C GLN A 225 -2.14 13.26 9.59
N ILE A 226 -1.44 12.76 10.61
CA ILE A 226 -0.65 13.57 11.56
C ILE A 226 0.62 14.06 10.89
N TRP A 227 1.42 13.13 10.35
CA TRP A 227 2.62 13.43 9.56
C TRP A 227 2.33 13.25 8.07
N LYS A 228 2.61 14.29 7.31
CA LYS A 228 2.51 14.27 5.87
C LYS A 228 3.80 13.69 5.26
N LEU A 229 3.77 13.30 3.98
CA LEU A 229 4.96 12.77 3.31
C LEU A 229 6.22 13.64 3.48
N PRO A 230 6.16 14.99 3.41
CA PRO A 230 7.33 15.82 3.67
C PRO A 230 7.97 15.62 5.05
N ASP A 231 7.15 15.40 6.10
CA ASP A 231 7.65 15.11 7.45
C ASP A 231 8.32 13.74 7.50
N ILE A 232 7.66 12.74 6.89
CA ILE A 232 8.14 11.36 6.80
C ILE A 232 9.46 11.30 6.02
N MET A 233 9.51 11.95 4.85
CA MET A 233 10.69 11.98 4.00
C MET A 233 11.88 12.64 4.69
N GLU A 234 11.70 13.83 5.30
CA GLU A 234 12.79 14.52 6.01
C GLU A 234 13.28 13.69 7.20
N HIS A 235 12.38 13.05 7.93
CA HIS A 235 12.74 12.23 9.10
C HIS A 235 13.60 11.02 8.70
N PHE A 236 13.09 10.17 7.82
CA PHE A 236 13.75 8.90 7.49
C PHE A 236 14.96 9.11 6.57
N SER A 237 14.85 9.97 5.53
CA SER A 237 15.95 10.17 4.59
C SER A 237 17.17 10.87 5.20
N ARG A 238 17.05 11.43 6.41
CA ARG A 238 18.18 12.01 7.14
C ARG A 238 19.32 11.02 7.33
N TYR A 239 18.99 9.75 7.55
CA TYR A 239 19.96 8.70 7.88
C TYR A 239 19.87 7.48 6.98
N ILE A 240 18.73 7.26 6.33
CA ILE A 240 18.47 6.08 5.51
C ILE A 240 18.38 6.51 4.04
N PRO A 241 19.31 6.06 3.17
CA PRO A 241 19.15 6.30 1.74
C PRO A 241 17.91 5.59 1.22
N LEU A 242 17.10 6.31 0.45
CA LEU A 242 15.94 5.77 -0.24
C LEU A 242 16.30 5.59 -1.71
N GLU A 243 15.92 4.47 -2.27
CA GLU A 243 16.20 4.11 -3.66
C GLU A 243 14.91 4.08 -4.50
N PRO A 244 14.99 4.21 -5.84
CA PRO A 244 13.82 4.04 -6.70
C PRO A 244 13.14 2.70 -6.44
N GLY A 245 11.82 2.73 -6.24
CA GLY A 245 11.04 1.56 -5.87
C GLY A 245 10.89 1.32 -4.36
N ASP A 246 11.59 2.07 -3.51
CA ASP A 246 11.26 2.07 -2.08
C ASP A 246 9.88 2.68 -1.85
N MET A 247 9.22 2.29 -0.77
CA MET A 247 7.85 2.71 -0.49
C MET A 247 7.68 3.20 0.94
N PHE A 248 6.80 4.20 1.10
CA PHE A 248 6.24 4.61 2.37
C PHE A 248 4.74 4.40 2.38
N SER A 249 4.24 3.56 3.28
CA SER A 249 2.82 3.55 3.62
C SER A 249 2.56 4.60 4.69
N THR A 250 1.39 5.23 4.63
CA THR A 250 1.05 6.39 5.47
C THR A 250 0.39 6.03 6.78
N GLY A 251 0.20 4.74 7.05
CA GLY A 251 -0.51 4.24 8.23
C GLY A 251 -2.01 4.09 8.01
N ALA A 252 -2.61 3.22 8.80
CA ALA A 252 -4.04 2.96 8.78
C ALA A 252 -4.83 4.12 9.39
N PRO A 253 -5.93 4.55 8.75
CA PRO A 253 -6.88 5.49 9.32
C PRO A 253 -7.77 4.81 10.38
N GLY A 254 -8.61 5.60 11.06
CA GLY A 254 -9.65 5.06 11.93
C GLY A 254 -10.75 4.31 11.18
N GLY A 255 -11.49 3.47 11.88
CA GLY A 255 -12.61 2.69 11.34
C GLY A 255 -12.25 1.23 11.00
N VAL A 256 -11.04 0.78 11.37
CA VAL A 256 -10.65 -0.64 11.33
C VAL A 256 -11.49 -1.48 12.29
N ALA A 257 -11.57 -2.81 12.08
CA ALA A 257 -12.46 -3.67 12.88
C ALA A 257 -12.18 -3.57 14.38
N VAL A 258 -10.90 -3.58 14.80
CA VAL A 258 -10.53 -3.53 16.22
C VAL A 258 -11.01 -2.27 16.94
N GLY A 259 -11.23 -1.18 16.21
CA GLY A 259 -11.71 0.10 16.77
C GLY A 259 -13.22 0.14 17.02
N LYS A 260 -13.99 -0.84 16.56
CA LYS A 260 -15.45 -0.83 16.60
C LYS A 260 -16.02 -1.62 17.78
N PRO A 261 -17.19 -1.22 18.32
CA PRO A 261 -17.82 -1.92 19.45
C PRO A 261 -18.10 -3.42 19.19
N ASN A 262 -18.46 -3.75 17.95
CA ASN A 262 -18.76 -5.11 17.50
C ASN A 262 -17.58 -5.76 16.74
N ALA A 263 -16.35 -5.44 17.11
CA ALA A 263 -15.12 -5.88 16.43
C ALA A 263 -15.09 -7.39 16.13
N ALA A 264 -15.57 -8.22 17.06
CA ALA A 264 -15.56 -9.68 16.92
C ALA A 264 -16.32 -10.19 15.68
N GLU A 265 -17.37 -9.47 15.27
CA GLU A 265 -18.19 -9.80 14.10
C GLU A 265 -17.55 -9.30 12.79
N LEU A 266 -16.66 -8.29 12.89
CA LEU A 266 -16.10 -7.55 11.77
C LEU A 266 -14.72 -8.04 11.33
N PHE A 267 -14.03 -8.86 12.14
CA PHE A 267 -12.78 -9.48 11.71
C PHE A 267 -12.98 -10.38 10.50
N LEU A 268 -12.01 -10.33 9.61
CA LEU A 268 -12.02 -11.06 8.35
C LEU A 268 -11.97 -12.58 8.58
N LYS A 269 -12.74 -13.32 7.79
CA LYS A 269 -12.85 -14.78 7.87
C LYS A 269 -12.77 -15.39 6.46
N PRO A 270 -12.41 -16.67 6.33
CA PRO A 270 -12.47 -17.37 5.05
C PRO A 270 -13.84 -17.22 4.38
N GLY A 271 -13.82 -16.92 3.09
CA GLY A 271 -14.99 -16.60 2.27
C GLY A 271 -15.23 -15.09 2.09
N ASP A 272 -14.57 -14.23 2.86
CA ASP A 272 -14.74 -12.78 2.70
C ASP A 272 -14.01 -12.26 1.46
N THR A 273 -14.66 -11.32 0.76
CA THR A 273 -14.07 -10.47 -0.26
C THR A 273 -13.84 -9.09 0.34
N ILE A 274 -12.62 -8.59 0.24
CA ILE A 274 -12.26 -7.27 0.74
C ILE A 274 -11.84 -6.34 -0.40
N GLU A 275 -12.34 -5.11 -0.36
CA GLU A 275 -12.06 -4.05 -1.32
C GLU A 275 -11.59 -2.79 -0.59
N CYS A 276 -10.33 -2.39 -0.85
CA CYS A 276 -9.74 -1.16 -0.37
C CYS A 276 -9.66 -0.16 -1.51
N GLY A 277 -10.45 0.90 -1.47
CA GLY A 277 -10.51 1.93 -2.49
C GLY A 277 -9.86 3.24 -2.03
N ILE A 278 -9.14 3.91 -2.93
CA ILE A 278 -8.73 5.31 -2.74
C ILE A 278 -9.16 6.10 -3.97
N GLU A 279 -9.93 7.16 -3.73
CA GLU A 279 -10.47 8.03 -4.77
C GLU A 279 -9.37 8.56 -5.69
N GLY A 280 -9.62 8.55 -7.01
CA GLY A 280 -8.63 8.96 -8.02
C GLY A 280 -7.49 7.97 -8.25
N ILE A 281 -7.27 7.00 -7.35
CA ILE A 281 -6.24 5.99 -7.50
C ILE A 281 -6.85 4.71 -8.10
N SER A 282 -7.40 3.82 -7.28
CA SER A 282 -7.96 2.54 -7.72
C SER A 282 -8.75 1.86 -6.60
N THR A 283 -9.10 0.59 -6.85
CA THR A 283 -9.62 -0.34 -5.84
C THR A 283 -8.78 -1.62 -5.85
N LEU A 284 -8.20 -1.93 -4.71
CA LEU A 284 -7.47 -3.17 -4.45
C LEU A 284 -8.44 -4.20 -3.86
N ARG A 285 -8.64 -5.31 -4.56
CA ARG A 285 -9.53 -6.41 -4.13
C ARG A 285 -8.72 -7.65 -3.79
N ASN A 286 -9.12 -8.36 -2.73
CA ASN A 286 -8.54 -9.66 -2.37
C ASN A 286 -9.60 -10.58 -1.75
N TYR A 287 -9.30 -11.86 -1.68
CA TYR A 287 -10.20 -12.91 -1.19
C TYR A 287 -9.55 -13.62 -0.01
N ILE A 288 -10.23 -13.67 1.13
CA ILE A 288 -9.75 -14.38 2.32
C ILE A 288 -10.12 -15.86 2.19
N VAL A 289 -9.16 -16.76 2.35
CA VAL A 289 -9.34 -18.20 2.26
C VAL A 289 -8.76 -18.93 3.47
#